data_26653f1f25427f58caf3b702e258fcb0
#
_entry.id   26653f1f25427f58caf3b702e258fcb0
#
_cell.length_a   1.000
_cell.length_b   1.000
_cell.length_c   1.000
_cell.angle_alpha   90.00
_cell.angle_beta   90.00
_cell.angle_gamma   90.00
#
_symmetry.space_group_name_H-M   'P 1'
#
loop_
_entity.id
_entity.type
_entity.pdbx_description
1 polymer ?
#
loop_
_entity_poly.entity_id
_entity_poly.type
_entity_poly.pdbx_seq_one_letter_code
_entity_poly.pdbx_strand_id
1 'polypeptide(L)'
;MANQYEVLGKAPGAEDLKKLSSENVHLTIKGLSAGYGKMEILHNFDLFVSKAQSLCLIGPNGAGKSTILHSIYGFTNIFSGKIEIDGKEITNLSPAEKLKSEGIAYILQDNSVFPDMTVEENLLMGGYIKDKTEESFEEAERVLQKYERLRNRRNQPAKVLSGGERRLLEISRALVMKPSILLVDEPSIGLEPKYIDMVFEIFRDLQQNEKKTIILVEQNAKKGLEFADIGYVLVSGETAIAGKGDDLLNNPDVGRLFLGG
;
A
#
# COMPACT_ATOMS: atom_id res chain seq x y z
N MET A 1 10.59 4.69 -32.00
CA MET A 1 9.85 3.48 -31.60
C MET A 1 8.49 3.96 -31.13
N ALA A 2 7.39 3.44 -31.70
CA ALA A 2 6.05 3.77 -31.19
C ALA A 2 5.99 3.36 -29.72
N ASN A 3 5.43 4.22 -28.88
CA ASN A 3 5.28 3.93 -27.46
C ASN A 3 4.27 2.78 -27.32
N GLN A 4 4.71 1.60 -26.88
CA GLN A 4 3.85 0.41 -26.74
C GLN A 4 2.61 0.63 -25.85
N TYR A 5 2.59 1.72 -25.07
CA TYR A 5 1.50 2.09 -24.19
C TYR A 5 0.45 3.02 -24.82
N GLU A 6 0.66 3.49 -26.07
CA GLU A 6 -0.34 4.31 -26.79
C GLU A 6 -1.67 3.57 -27.00
N VAL A 7 -1.63 2.23 -27.00
CA VAL A 7 -2.83 1.38 -27.09
C VAL A 7 -3.79 1.52 -25.91
N LEU A 8 -3.32 1.98 -24.74
CA LEU A 8 -4.14 2.19 -23.56
C LEU A 8 -5.12 3.38 -23.69
N GLY A 9 -4.98 4.15 -24.79
CA GLY A 9 -5.85 5.28 -25.07
C GLY A 9 -5.45 6.56 -24.38
N LYS A 10 -6.42 7.47 -24.19
CA LYS A 10 -6.19 8.75 -23.54
C LYS A 10 -6.17 8.58 -22.03
N ALA A 11 -5.16 9.13 -21.36
CA ALA A 11 -5.07 9.17 -19.90
C ALA A 11 -6.36 9.76 -19.26
N PRO A 12 -6.89 9.13 -18.18
CA PRO A 12 -8.08 9.63 -17.51
C PRO A 12 -7.81 10.96 -16.82
N GLY A 13 -8.78 11.88 -16.87
CA GLY A 13 -8.70 13.13 -16.12
C GLY A 13 -9.08 12.93 -14.65
N ALA A 14 -8.76 13.94 -13.80
CA ALA A 14 -9.05 13.90 -12.36
C ALA A 14 -10.53 13.59 -12.04
N GLU A 15 -11.49 14.14 -12.82
CA GLU A 15 -12.92 13.86 -12.63
C GLU A 15 -13.29 12.41 -12.95
N ASP A 16 -12.64 11.77 -13.92
CA ASP A 16 -12.89 10.35 -14.24
C ASP A 16 -12.29 9.45 -13.17
N LEU A 17 -11.09 9.77 -12.66
CA LEU A 17 -10.48 9.07 -11.54
C LEU A 17 -11.34 9.17 -10.27
N LYS A 18 -11.90 10.36 -10.00
CA LYS A 18 -12.77 10.58 -8.84
C LYS A 18 -14.06 9.76 -8.90
N LYS A 19 -14.62 9.49 -10.09
CA LYS A 19 -15.81 8.63 -10.26
C LYS A 19 -15.56 7.17 -9.86
N LEU A 20 -14.32 6.70 -9.84
CA LEU A 20 -13.96 5.35 -9.38
C LEU A 20 -14.02 5.23 -7.85
N SER A 21 -13.86 6.35 -7.13
CA SER A 21 -14.06 6.40 -5.69
C SER A 21 -15.57 6.52 -5.37
N SER A 22 -15.97 6.03 -4.20
CA SER A 22 -17.32 6.27 -3.66
C SER A 22 -17.45 7.70 -3.13
N GLU A 23 -18.64 8.09 -2.65
CA GLU A 23 -18.90 9.45 -2.15
C GLU A 23 -17.99 9.88 -0.99
N ASN A 24 -17.48 8.93 -0.20
CA ASN A 24 -16.63 9.18 0.98
C ASN A 24 -15.14 9.05 0.64
N VAL A 25 -14.60 9.96 -0.16
CA VAL A 25 -13.17 9.99 -0.47
C VAL A 25 -12.38 10.19 0.82
N HIS A 26 -11.46 9.27 1.10
CA HIS A 26 -10.62 9.26 2.30
C HIS A 26 -9.24 9.87 2.04
N LEU A 27 -8.55 9.40 0.98
CA LEU A 27 -7.27 9.95 0.57
C LEU A 27 -7.38 10.52 -0.84
N THR A 28 -6.87 11.74 -0.99
CA THR A 28 -6.84 12.46 -2.26
C THR A 28 -5.43 12.94 -2.56
N ILE A 29 -4.98 12.74 -3.78
CA ILE A 29 -3.79 13.38 -4.35
C ILE A 29 -4.25 14.23 -5.52
N LYS A 30 -3.78 15.49 -5.60
CA LYS A 30 -4.14 16.43 -6.68
C LYS A 30 -2.90 17.07 -7.26
N GLY A 31 -2.68 16.87 -8.55
CA GLY A 31 -1.64 17.52 -9.34
C GLY A 31 -0.24 17.28 -8.79
N LEU A 32 0.04 16.09 -8.24
CA LEU A 32 1.28 15.81 -7.53
C LEU A 32 2.45 15.65 -8.49
N SER A 33 3.46 16.51 -8.36
CA SER A 33 4.80 16.30 -8.91
C SER A 33 5.75 16.02 -7.75
N ALA A 34 6.39 14.85 -7.78
CA ALA A 34 7.22 14.37 -6.67
C ALA A 34 8.38 13.50 -7.15
N GLY A 35 9.39 13.37 -6.30
CA GLY A 35 10.56 12.52 -6.61
C GLY A 35 11.66 12.58 -5.56
N TYR A 36 12.90 12.35 -5.97
CA TYR A 36 14.04 12.24 -5.06
C TYR A 36 15.13 13.26 -5.40
N GLY A 37 15.56 14.02 -4.39
CA GLY A 37 16.50 15.11 -4.61
C GLY A 37 15.94 16.15 -5.59
N LYS A 38 16.54 16.28 -6.78
CA LYS A 38 16.07 17.16 -7.86
C LYS A 38 15.37 16.39 -9.00
N MET A 39 15.33 15.07 -8.92
CA MET A 39 14.75 14.22 -9.96
C MET A 39 13.25 14.09 -9.71
N GLU A 40 12.45 14.60 -10.63
CA GLU A 40 11.01 14.43 -10.67
C GLU A 40 10.67 13.07 -11.31
N ILE A 41 9.82 12.28 -10.62
CA ILE A 41 9.39 10.94 -11.05
C ILE A 41 7.91 10.93 -11.37
N LEU A 42 7.11 11.62 -10.55
CA LEU A 42 5.66 11.77 -10.74
C LEU A 42 5.38 13.12 -11.36
N HIS A 43 4.50 13.16 -12.35
CA HIS A 43 4.19 14.34 -13.13
C HIS A 43 2.68 14.60 -13.08
N ASN A 44 2.24 15.66 -12.38
CA ASN A 44 0.83 16.06 -12.29
C ASN A 44 -0.14 14.90 -11.99
N PHE A 45 0.25 14.05 -11.01
CA PHE A 45 -0.46 12.81 -10.70
C PHE A 45 -1.66 13.07 -9.79
N ASP A 46 -2.81 12.47 -10.14
CA ASP A 46 -4.04 12.50 -9.36
C ASP A 46 -4.41 11.09 -8.86
N LEU A 47 -4.94 11.00 -7.62
CA LEU A 47 -5.44 9.75 -7.05
C LEU A 47 -6.59 10.04 -6.08
N PHE A 48 -7.63 9.21 -6.14
CA PHE A 48 -8.76 9.26 -5.22
C PHE A 48 -9.09 7.86 -4.74
N VAL A 49 -9.15 7.67 -3.42
CA VAL A 49 -9.55 6.40 -2.81
C VAL A 49 -10.45 6.66 -1.61
N SER A 50 -11.51 5.87 -1.50
CA SER A 50 -12.52 6.00 -0.44
C SER A 50 -12.17 5.21 0.81
N LYS A 51 -12.89 5.46 1.90
CA LYS A 51 -12.80 4.65 3.12
C LYS A 51 -13.14 3.19 2.82
N ALA A 52 -12.34 2.28 3.36
CA ALA A 52 -12.47 0.84 3.18
C ALA A 52 -12.40 0.36 1.73
N GLN A 53 -11.84 1.16 0.81
CA GLN A 53 -11.60 0.79 -0.58
C GLN A 53 -10.15 0.32 -0.74
N SER A 54 -9.95 -0.67 -1.63
CA SER A 54 -8.63 -1.13 -2.04
C SER A 54 -8.27 -0.57 -3.41
N LEU A 55 -7.04 -0.05 -3.53
CA LEU A 55 -6.47 0.47 -4.78
C LEU A 55 -5.17 -0.25 -5.08
N CYS A 56 -5.04 -0.78 -6.30
CA CYS A 56 -3.81 -1.37 -6.79
C CYS A 56 -3.14 -0.49 -7.85
N LEU A 57 -1.85 -0.24 -7.64
CA LEU A 57 -0.98 0.44 -8.60
C LEU A 57 -0.17 -0.61 -9.35
N ILE A 58 -0.36 -0.72 -10.66
CA ILE A 58 0.40 -1.60 -11.54
C ILE A 58 1.13 -0.80 -12.63
N GLY A 59 2.09 -1.41 -13.30
CA GLY A 59 2.86 -0.77 -14.36
C GLY A 59 4.29 -1.30 -14.42
N PRO A 60 5.08 -0.91 -15.41
CA PRO A 60 6.47 -1.37 -15.56
C PRO A 60 7.35 -0.89 -14.41
N ASN A 61 8.53 -1.52 -14.26
CA ASN A 61 9.54 -1.06 -13.31
C ASN A 61 9.99 0.36 -13.68
N GLY A 62 10.13 1.21 -12.67
CA GLY A 62 10.46 2.62 -12.87
C GLY A 62 9.28 3.52 -13.24
N ALA A 63 8.06 3.01 -13.33
CA ALA A 63 6.87 3.82 -13.64
C ALA A 63 6.45 4.81 -12.54
N GLY A 64 7.06 4.76 -11.35
CA GLY A 64 6.73 5.66 -10.23
C GLY A 64 5.79 5.07 -9.19
N LYS A 65 5.44 3.78 -9.25
CA LYS A 65 4.50 3.13 -8.33
C LYS A 65 4.87 3.31 -6.85
N SER A 66 6.06 2.85 -6.44
CA SER A 66 6.54 3.02 -5.06
C SER A 66 6.76 4.49 -4.71
N THR A 67 7.06 5.36 -5.69
CA THR A 67 7.19 6.79 -5.48
C THR A 67 5.88 7.42 -5.01
N ILE A 68 4.71 6.91 -5.47
CA ILE A 68 3.40 7.35 -4.98
C ILE A 68 3.26 7.01 -3.49
N LEU A 69 3.53 5.75 -3.09
CA LEU A 69 3.47 5.35 -1.69
C LEU A 69 4.44 6.16 -0.83
N HIS A 70 5.67 6.36 -1.32
CA HIS A 70 6.69 7.18 -0.67
C HIS A 70 6.23 8.64 -0.52
N SER A 71 5.54 9.20 -1.51
CA SER A 71 5.02 10.57 -1.44
C SER A 71 3.89 10.70 -0.41
N ILE A 72 2.96 9.74 -0.39
CA ILE A 72 1.91 9.69 0.62
C ILE A 72 2.53 9.62 2.02
N TYR A 73 3.55 8.78 2.21
CA TYR A 73 4.17 8.58 3.52
C TYR A 73 5.17 9.69 3.92
N GLY A 74 5.72 10.45 2.95
CA GLY A 74 6.63 11.57 3.21
C GLY A 74 8.11 11.24 3.04
N PHE A 75 8.45 10.31 2.13
CA PHE A 75 9.83 9.93 1.79
C PHE A 75 10.36 10.59 0.52
N THR A 76 9.55 11.41 -0.15
CA THR A 76 9.93 12.11 -1.38
C THR A 76 9.93 13.62 -1.18
N ASN A 77 10.57 14.33 -2.11
CA ASN A 77 10.38 15.76 -2.26
C ASN A 77 9.11 16.01 -3.09
N ILE A 78 8.23 16.85 -2.59
CA ILE A 78 7.04 17.31 -3.31
C ILE A 78 7.41 18.62 -4.00
N PHE A 79 7.32 18.68 -5.32
CA PHE A 79 7.61 19.86 -6.13
C PHE A 79 6.34 20.70 -6.36
N SER A 80 5.20 20.03 -6.55
CA SER A 80 3.88 20.68 -6.67
C SER A 80 2.76 19.71 -6.30
N GLY A 81 1.53 20.24 -6.19
CA GLY A 81 0.34 19.45 -5.83
C GLY A 81 0.18 19.28 -4.33
N LYS A 82 -0.81 18.48 -3.94
CA LYS A 82 -1.14 18.26 -2.54
C LYS A 82 -1.71 16.88 -2.26
N ILE A 83 -1.56 16.44 -1.01
CA ILE A 83 -2.08 15.19 -0.48
C ILE A 83 -2.99 15.53 0.69
N GLU A 84 -4.22 15.00 0.67
CA GLU A 84 -5.26 15.29 1.67
C GLU A 84 -5.86 13.98 2.22
N ILE A 85 -6.16 13.93 3.51
CA ILE A 85 -6.99 12.90 4.15
C ILE A 85 -8.23 13.56 4.74
N ASP A 86 -9.42 13.07 4.37
CA ASP A 86 -10.72 13.63 4.79
C ASP A 86 -10.78 15.16 4.61
N GLY A 87 -10.15 15.69 3.54
CA GLY A 87 -10.06 17.11 3.23
C GLY A 87 -9.01 17.91 4.01
N LYS A 88 -8.29 17.26 4.94
CA LYS A 88 -7.15 17.87 5.65
C LYS A 88 -5.86 17.65 4.87
N GLU A 89 -5.13 18.72 4.58
CA GLU A 89 -3.84 18.63 3.89
C GLU A 89 -2.76 18.02 4.81
N ILE A 90 -2.05 17.00 4.27
CA ILE A 90 -1.00 16.26 4.96
C ILE A 90 0.32 16.26 4.18
N THR A 91 0.42 17.05 3.11
CA THR A 91 1.54 17.04 2.15
C THR A 91 2.89 17.10 2.85
N ASN A 92 3.04 18.04 3.79
CA ASN A 92 4.32 18.35 4.45
C ASN A 92 4.48 17.70 5.84
N LEU A 93 3.57 16.84 6.27
CA LEU A 93 3.72 16.13 7.54
C LEU A 93 4.86 15.10 7.44
N SER A 94 5.59 14.96 8.53
CA SER A 94 6.63 13.93 8.66
C SER A 94 6.03 12.52 8.66
N PRO A 95 6.80 11.47 8.32
CA PRO A 95 6.34 10.08 8.42
C PRO A 95 5.79 9.70 9.79
N ALA A 96 6.41 10.21 10.87
CA ALA A 96 5.96 9.96 12.22
C ALA A 96 4.58 10.58 12.51
N GLU A 97 4.34 11.81 12.05
CA GLU A 97 3.03 12.48 12.17
C GLU A 97 1.97 11.76 11.34
N LYS A 98 2.30 11.37 10.11
CA LYS A 98 1.39 10.59 9.24
C LYS A 98 0.99 9.26 9.86
N LEU A 99 1.94 8.55 10.48
CA LEU A 99 1.64 7.31 11.19
C LEU A 99 0.84 7.55 12.47
N LYS A 100 1.27 8.50 13.33
CA LYS A 100 0.71 8.71 14.68
C LYS A 100 -0.63 9.44 14.64
N SER A 101 -0.74 10.49 13.84
CA SER A 101 -1.89 11.41 13.86
C SER A 101 -2.89 11.12 12.75
N GLU A 102 -2.42 10.71 11.56
CA GLU A 102 -3.28 10.50 10.40
C GLU A 102 -3.58 9.02 10.15
N GLY A 103 -2.96 8.12 10.92
CA GLY A 103 -3.23 6.68 10.84
C GLY A 103 -2.81 6.05 9.52
N ILE A 104 -1.71 6.51 8.90
CA ILE A 104 -1.12 5.90 7.71
C ILE A 104 0.02 5.00 8.15
N ALA A 105 -0.05 3.70 7.89
CA ALA A 105 1.07 2.79 8.06
C ALA A 105 1.62 2.33 6.72
N TYR A 106 2.94 2.09 6.67
CA TYR A 106 3.65 1.64 5.50
C TYR A 106 4.24 0.25 5.73
N ILE A 107 3.87 -0.70 4.88
CA ILE A 107 4.39 -2.07 4.86
C ILE A 107 5.39 -2.15 3.72
N LEU A 108 6.66 -2.20 4.07
CA LEU A 108 7.79 -2.21 3.13
C LEU A 108 7.87 -3.53 2.34
N GLN A 109 8.53 -3.49 1.20
CA GLN A 109 8.77 -4.64 0.32
C GLN A 109 9.53 -5.77 1.03
N ASP A 110 10.65 -5.46 1.71
CA ASP A 110 11.55 -6.43 2.29
C ASP A 110 12.09 -6.04 3.68
N ASN A 111 12.51 -7.09 4.43
CA ASN A 111 13.41 -7.01 5.60
C ASN A 111 13.02 -5.96 6.66
N SER A 112 11.73 -5.78 6.88
CA SER A 112 11.26 -4.79 7.85
C SER A 112 11.19 -5.32 9.28
N VAL A 113 11.44 -6.62 9.53
CA VAL A 113 11.53 -7.19 10.87
C VAL A 113 12.93 -7.08 11.47
N PHE A 114 13.00 -7.03 12.78
CA PHE A 114 14.26 -7.13 13.54
C PHE A 114 14.56 -8.62 13.79
N PRO A 115 15.55 -9.23 13.09
CA PRO A 115 15.70 -10.68 13.03
C PRO A 115 16.07 -11.31 14.38
N ASP A 116 16.82 -10.60 15.22
CA ASP A 116 17.27 -11.08 16.52
C ASP A 116 16.28 -10.82 17.67
N MET A 117 15.29 -9.98 17.43
CA MET A 117 14.18 -9.75 18.36
C MET A 117 13.13 -10.84 18.22
N THR A 118 12.43 -11.15 19.32
CA THR A 118 11.28 -12.04 19.31
C THR A 118 10.12 -11.49 18.49
N VAL A 119 9.13 -12.34 18.20
CA VAL A 119 7.88 -11.92 17.55
C VAL A 119 7.19 -10.81 18.37
N GLU A 120 7.10 -10.98 19.68
CA GLU A 120 6.49 -9.98 20.57
C GLU A 120 7.26 -8.65 20.54
N GLU A 121 8.58 -8.68 20.69
CA GLU A 121 9.40 -7.47 20.65
C GLU A 121 9.27 -6.75 19.28
N ASN A 122 9.20 -7.49 18.19
CA ASN A 122 8.93 -6.91 16.86
C ASN A 122 7.58 -6.19 16.81
N LEU A 123 6.52 -6.77 17.41
CA LEU A 123 5.21 -6.13 17.48
C LEU A 123 5.27 -4.86 18.33
N LEU A 124 5.93 -4.91 19.50
CA LEU A 124 6.09 -3.75 20.38
C LEU A 124 6.84 -2.61 19.68
N MET A 125 7.84 -2.91 18.85
CA MET A 125 8.53 -1.92 18.01
C MET A 125 7.58 -1.23 17.02
N GLY A 126 6.52 -1.91 16.59
CA GLY A 126 5.46 -1.30 15.77
C GLY A 126 4.72 -0.16 16.48
N GLY A 127 4.64 -0.21 17.79
CA GLY A 127 3.99 0.81 18.65
C GLY A 127 4.97 1.80 19.30
N TYR A 128 6.25 1.80 18.92
CA TYR A 128 7.31 2.58 19.59
C TYR A 128 7.02 4.09 19.70
N ILE A 129 6.29 4.67 18.75
CA ILE A 129 5.96 6.11 18.76
C ILE A 129 4.66 6.44 19.50
N LYS A 130 3.98 5.47 20.11
CA LYS A 130 2.81 5.72 20.97
C LYS A 130 3.23 6.48 22.24
N ASP A 131 2.32 7.29 22.77
CA ASP A 131 2.59 8.09 23.98
C ASP A 131 2.67 7.25 25.25
N LYS A 132 1.95 6.12 25.27
CA LYS A 132 1.90 5.20 26.41
C LYS A 132 2.36 3.81 25.99
N THR A 133 3.32 3.28 26.68
CA THR A 133 3.88 1.95 26.44
C THR A 133 2.82 0.85 26.64
N GLU A 134 1.92 1.02 27.61
CA GLU A 134 0.82 0.10 27.91
C GLU A 134 -0.08 -0.11 26.70
N GLU A 135 -0.39 0.95 25.95
CA GLU A 135 -1.19 0.85 24.71
C GLU A 135 -0.49 0.00 23.64
N SER A 136 0.84 0.03 23.58
CA SER A 136 1.61 -0.82 22.67
C SER A 136 1.50 -2.29 23.04
N PHE A 137 1.54 -2.62 24.35
CA PHE A 137 1.35 -3.99 24.83
C PHE A 137 -0.06 -4.51 24.57
N GLU A 138 -1.09 -3.70 24.83
CA GLU A 138 -2.48 -4.08 24.56
C GLU A 138 -2.72 -4.39 23.07
N GLU A 139 -2.18 -3.55 22.18
CA GLU A 139 -2.34 -3.75 20.76
C GLU A 139 -1.50 -4.91 20.21
N ALA A 140 -0.29 -5.11 20.71
CA ALA A 140 0.51 -6.28 20.39
C ALA A 140 -0.21 -7.57 20.80
N GLU A 141 -0.82 -7.59 22.00
CA GLU A 141 -1.61 -8.72 22.47
C GLU A 141 -2.85 -8.96 21.59
N ARG A 142 -3.58 -7.88 21.19
CA ARG A 142 -4.72 -7.98 20.27
C ARG A 142 -4.30 -8.62 18.93
N VAL A 143 -3.15 -8.21 18.40
CA VAL A 143 -2.59 -8.77 17.16
C VAL A 143 -2.23 -10.25 17.33
N LEU A 144 -1.60 -10.63 18.45
CA LEU A 144 -1.26 -12.03 18.75
C LEU A 144 -2.52 -12.89 18.92
N GLN A 145 -3.58 -12.35 19.51
CA GLN A 145 -4.86 -13.06 19.61
C GLN A 145 -5.49 -13.30 18.25
N LYS A 146 -5.39 -12.33 17.32
CA LYS A 146 -5.90 -12.45 15.95
C LYS A 146 -5.11 -13.49 15.14
N TYR A 147 -3.80 -13.53 15.28
CA TYR A 147 -2.92 -14.37 14.46
C TYR A 147 -2.26 -15.48 15.28
N GLU A 148 -2.93 -16.63 15.37
CA GLU A 148 -2.48 -17.80 16.13
C GLU A 148 -1.06 -18.26 15.75
N ARG A 149 -0.70 -18.18 14.47
CA ARG A 149 0.66 -18.55 14.00
C ARG A 149 1.75 -17.73 14.68
N LEU A 150 1.53 -16.42 14.86
CA LEU A 150 2.47 -15.54 15.57
C LEU A 150 2.41 -15.77 17.08
N ARG A 151 1.22 -15.97 17.63
CA ARG A 151 1.04 -16.28 19.07
C ARG A 151 1.84 -17.51 19.49
N ASN A 152 1.80 -18.58 18.69
CA ASN A 152 2.54 -19.81 18.95
C ASN A 152 4.06 -19.65 18.82
N ARG A 153 4.53 -18.57 18.22
CA ARG A 153 5.93 -18.19 18.03
C ARG A 153 6.35 -16.97 18.86
N ARG A 154 5.51 -16.49 19.77
CA ARG A 154 5.64 -15.22 20.51
C ARG A 154 7.05 -14.94 21.02
N ASN A 155 7.68 -15.94 21.66
CA ASN A 155 9.00 -15.82 22.28
C ASN A 155 10.16 -16.26 21.38
N GLN A 156 9.89 -16.57 20.10
CA GLN A 156 10.92 -16.97 19.16
C GLN A 156 11.49 -15.77 18.41
N PRO A 157 12.81 -15.71 18.14
CA PRO A 157 13.38 -14.63 17.34
C PRO A 157 12.87 -14.72 15.89
N ALA A 158 12.65 -13.54 15.28
CA ALA A 158 12.05 -13.45 13.95
C ALA A 158 12.89 -14.13 12.85
N LYS A 159 14.19 -14.30 13.05
CA LYS A 159 15.09 -15.00 12.10
C LYS A 159 14.74 -16.46 11.86
N VAL A 160 14.07 -17.14 12.80
CA VAL A 160 13.69 -18.57 12.65
C VAL A 160 12.31 -18.77 12.01
N LEU A 161 11.59 -17.68 11.72
CA LEU A 161 10.29 -17.73 11.07
C LEU A 161 10.43 -18.10 9.58
N SER A 162 9.45 -18.85 9.07
CA SER A 162 9.30 -19.04 7.61
C SER A 162 9.04 -17.72 6.90
N GLY A 163 9.24 -17.66 5.57
CA GLY A 163 8.96 -16.46 4.78
C GLY A 163 7.54 -15.93 4.98
N GLY A 164 6.54 -16.83 4.98
CA GLY A 164 5.15 -16.44 5.22
C GLY A 164 4.86 -15.97 6.65
N GLU A 165 5.45 -16.59 7.67
CA GLU A 165 5.34 -16.13 9.07
C GLU A 165 6.02 -14.76 9.25
N ARG A 166 7.16 -14.56 8.59
CA ARG A 166 7.86 -13.26 8.60
C ARG A 166 7.01 -12.18 7.96
N ARG A 167 6.42 -12.45 6.79
CA ARG A 167 5.52 -11.49 6.12
C ARG A 167 4.29 -11.17 6.97
N LEU A 168 3.72 -12.19 7.63
CA LEU A 168 2.63 -11.97 8.58
C LEU A 168 3.07 -11.06 9.75
N LEU A 169 4.29 -11.23 10.27
CA LEU A 169 4.84 -10.39 11.34
C LEU A 169 5.04 -8.93 10.86
N GLU A 170 5.51 -8.71 9.64
CA GLU A 170 5.66 -7.39 9.03
C GLU A 170 4.32 -6.64 8.94
N ILE A 171 3.30 -7.32 8.40
CA ILE A 171 1.92 -6.78 8.35
C ILE A 171 1.42 -6.49 9.77
N SER A 172 1.57 -7.45 10.66
CA SER A 172 1.08 -7.38 12.05
C SER A 172 1.71 -6.24 12.83
N ARG A 173 3.00 -5.97 12.62
CA ARG A 173 3.70 -4.85 13.24
C ARG A 173 3.09 -3.50 12.86
N ALA A 174 2.71 -3.32 11.59
CA ALA A 174 2.03 -2.11 11.13
C ALA A 174 0.66 -1.92 11.81
N LEU A 175 -0.04 -3.01 12.16
CA LEU A 175 -1.37 -2.96 12.76
C LEU A 175 -1.37 -2.50 14.22
N VAL A 176 -0.23 -2.54 14.94
CA VAL A 176 -0.12 -2.09 16.32
C VAL A 176 -0.46 -0.60 16.50
N MET A 177 -0.25 0.20 15.44
CA MET A 177 -0.64 1.63 15.42
C MET A 177 -2.13 1.86 15.12
N LYS A 178 -2.93 0.81 14.87
CA LYS A 178 -4.34 0.91 14.45
C LYS A 178 -4.56 1.80 13.22
N PRO A 179 -3.80 1.66 12.16
CA PRO A 179 -3.93 2.56 11.02
C PRO A 179 -5.31 2.46 10.36
N SER A 180 -5.77 3.56 9.76
CA SER A 180 -6.94 3.59 8.87
C SER A 180 -6.55 3.32 7.42
N ILE A 181 -5.30 3.68 7.04
CA ILE A 181 -4.74 3.50 5.71
C ILE A 181 -3.49 2.62 5.80
N LEU A 182 -3.43 1.61 4.94
CA LEU A 182 -2.26 0.77 4.74
C LEU A 182 -1.67 1.05 3.35
N LEU A 183 -0.43 1.48 3.32
CA LEU A 183 0.40 1.55 2.12
C LEU A 183 1.22 0.26 2.06
N VAL A 184 1.11 -0.49 0.96
CA VAL A 184 1.71 -1.82 0.86
C VAL A 184 2.53 -1.91 -0.42
N ASP A 185 3.83 -2.14 -0.28
CA ASP A 185 4.75 -2.21 -1.41
C ASP A 185 5.17 -3.67 -1.68
N GLU A 186 4.75 -4.19 -2.84
CA GLU A 186 5.07 -5.51 -3.39
C GLU A 186 5.01 -6.66 -2.38
N PRO A 187 3.86 -6.90 -1.71
CA PRO A 187 3.77 -7.85 -0.61
C PRO A 187 3.96 -9.30 -1.00
N SER A 188 3.85 -9.64 -2.30
CA SER A 188 3.97 -11.01 -2.79
C SER A 188 5.40 -11.41 -3.19
N ILE A 189 6.33 -10.45 -3.29
CA ILE A 189 7.66 -10.71 -3.81
C ILE A 189 8.42 -11.74 -2.94
N GLY A 190 9.08 -12.69 -3.60
CA GLY A 190 9.90 -13.70 -2.91
C GLY A 190 9.12 -14.74 -2.09
N LEU A 191 7.79 -14.71 -2.11
CA LEU A 191 6.95 -15.67 -1.40
C LEU A 191 6.59 -16.88 -2.27
N GLU A 192 6.46 -18.05 -1.64
CA GLU A 192 5.84 -19.21 -2.26
C GLU A 192 4.34 -18.96 -2.50
N PRO A 193 3.72 -19.56 -3.56
CA PRO A 193 2.33 -19.29 -3.93
C PRO A 193 1.31 -19.39 -2.78
N LYS A 194 1.45 -20.40 -1.91
CA LYS A 194 0.56 -20.59 -0.74
C LYS A 194 0.61 -19.42 0.27
N TYR A 195 1.75 -18.74 0.35
CA TYR A 195 1.91 -17.57 1.24
C TYR A 195 1.41 -16.29 0.58
N ILE A 196 1.48 -16.21 -0.75
CA ILE A 196 0.87 -15.10 -1.51
C ILE A 196 -0.64 -15.08 -1.25
N ASP A 197 -1.32 -16.22 -1.41
CA ASP A 197 -2.77 -16.31 -1.16
C ASP A 197 -3.11 -15.93 0.29
N MET A 198 -2.34 -16.44 1.27
CA MET A 198 -2.52 -16.06 2.68
C MET A 198 -2.41 -14.55 2.91
N VAL A 199 -1.43 -13.88 2.29
CA VAL A 199 -1.22 -12.44 2.43
C VAL A 199 -2.40 -11.65 1.87
N PHE A 200 -2.89 -12.02 0.69
CA PHE A 200 -4.06 -11.37 0.10
C PHE A 200 -5.36 -11.66 0.88
N GLU A 201 -5.51 -12.83 1.49
CA GLU A 201 -6.62 -13.12 2.42
C GLU A 201 -6.58 -12.22 3.65
N ILE A 202 -5.39 -11.98 4.23
CA ILE A 202 -5.21 -11.04 5.33
C ILE A 202 -5.63 -9.63 4.92
N PHE A 203 -5.22 -9.15 3.73
CA PHE A 203 -5.62 -7.82 3.26
C PHE A 203 -7.13 -7.74 3.00
N ARG A 204 -7.77 -8.77 2.47
CA ARG A 204 -9.24 -8.81 2.33
C ARG A 204 -9.94 -8.72 3.68
N ASP A 205 -9.46 -9.47 4.69
CA ASP A 205 -10.01 -9.39 6.05
C ASP A 205 -9.85 -7.98 6.64
N LEU A 206 -8.68 -7.37 6.50
CA LEU A 206 -8.41 -6.01 6.96
C LEU A 206 -9.30 -4.97 6.28
N GLN A 207 -9.52 -5.10 4.97
CA GLN A 207 -10.40 -4.20 4.22
C GLN A 207 -11.87 -4.43 4.57
N GLN A 208 -12.36 -5.66 4.49
CA GLN A 208 -13.79 -5.95 4.59
C GLN A 208 -14.30 -5.91 6.02
N ASN A 209 -13.56 -6.48 6.98
CA ASN A 209 -13.98 -6.61 8.36
C ASN A 209 -13.48 -5.45 9.24
N GLU A 210 -12.23 -5.02 9.08
CA GLU A 210 -11.68 -3.90 9.84
C GLU A 210 -11.81 -2.54 9.15
N LYS A 211 -12.41 -2.49 7.95
CA LYS A 211 -12.68 -1.27 7.18
C LYS A 211 -11.42 -0.44 6.88
N LYS A 212 -10.26 -1.09 6.71
CA LYS A 212 -9.03 -0.42 6.32
C LYS A 212 -9.07 -0.01 4.85
N THR A 213 -8.58 1.17 4.55
CA THR A 213 -8.25 1.60 3.18
C THR A 213 -6.88 1.04 2.83
N ILE A 214 -6.72 0.39 1.68
CA ILE A 214 -5.46 -0.26 1.29
C ILE A 214 -5.02 0.28 -0.07
N ILE A 215 -3.80 0.82 -0.13
CA ILE A 215 -3.16 1.22 -1.38
C ILE A 215 -1.97 0.31 -1.58
N LEU A 216 -2.04 -0.50 -2.63
CA LEU A 216 -1.12 -1.58 -2.92
C LEU A 216 -0.33 -1.30 -4.19
N VAL A 217 0.98 -1.45 -4.15
CA VAL A 217 1.82 -1.65 -5.33
C VAL A 217 2.07 -3.14 -5.47
N GLU A 218 1.88 -3.70 -6.67
CA GLU A 218 2.09 -5.12 -6.89
C GLU A 218 2.73 -5.37 -8.27
N GLN A 219 3.75 -6.23 -8.29
CA GLN A 219 4.41 -6.66 -9.51
C GLN A 219 3.58 -7.74 -10.23
N ASN A 220 2.94 -8.63 -9.47
CA ASN A 220 1.95 -9.56 -9.99
C ASN A 220 0.63 -8.84 -10.23
N ALA A 221 0.55 -8.15 -11.37
CA ALA A 221 -0.59 -7.31 -11.71
C ALA A 221 -1.93 -8.05 -11.64
N LYS A 222 -1.97 -9.34 -12.03
CA LYS A 222 -3.16 -10.17 -11.95
C LYS A 222 -3.66 -10.29 -10.51
N LYS A 223 -2.78 -10.72 -9.59
CA LYS A 223 -3.13 -10.87 -8.15
C LYS A 223 -3.52 -9.53 -7.52
N GLY A 224 -2.81 -8.45 -7.87
CA GLY A 224 -3.12 -7.11 -7.38
C GLY A 224 -4.52 -6.64 -7.82
N LEU A 225 -4.87 -6.81 -9.10
CA LEU A 225 -6.18 -6.42 -9.63
C LEU A 225 -7.31 -7.35 -9.16
N GLU A 226 -7.07 -8.67 -8.96
CA GLU A 226 -8.03 -9.60 -8.36
C GLU A 226 -8.41 -9.22 -6.91
N PHE A 227 -7.51 -8.52 -6.23
CA PHE A 227 -7.75 -8.03 -4.87
C PHE A 227 -8.43 -6.67 -4.85
N ALA A 228 -8.08 -5.77 -5.76
CA ALA A 228 -8.40 -4.35 -5.66
C ALA A 228 -9.79 -3.99 -6.22
N ASP A 229 -10.50 -3.11 -5.51
CA ASP A 229 -11.74 -2.49 -6.01
C ASP A 229 -11.46 -1.61 -7.23
N ILE A 230 -10.31 -0.89 -7.20
CA ILE A 230 -9.86 -0.03 -8.30
C ILE A 230 -8.38 -0.26 -8.60
N GLY A 231 -8.04 -0.16 -9.88
CA GLY A 231 -6.68 -0.27 -10.37
C GLY A 231 -6.25 0.99 -11.14
N TYR A 232 -4.99 1.37 -10.96
CA TYR A 232 -4.33 2.39 -11.76
C TYR A 232 -3.11 1.78 -12.45
N VAL A 233 -3.03 1.96 -13.75
CA VAL A 233 -1.86 1.57 -14.53
C VAL A 233 -0.99 2.78 -14.76
N LEU A 234 0.22 2.74 -14.23
CA LEU A 234 1.21 3.81 -14.34
C LEU A 234 2.18 3.55 -15.47
N VAL A 235 2.53 4.62 -16.19
CA VAL A 235 3.60 4.65 -17.20
C VAL A 235 4.33 5.99 -17.06
N SER A 236 5.64 5.95 -16.86
CA SER A 236 6.49 7.16 -16.82
C SER A 236 5.99 8.26 -15.88
N GLY A 237 5.54 7.90 -14.68
CA GLY A 237 5.11 8.86 -13.65
C GLY A 237 3.68 9.40 -13.78
N GLU A 238 2.91 8.92 -14.76
CA GLU A 238 1.54 9.33 -15.04
C GLU A 238 0.58 8.14 -15.03
N THR A 239 -0.73 8.40 -14.81
CA THR A 239 -1.77 7.38 -14.96
C THR A 239 -2.11 7.19 -16.43
N ALA A 240 -1.80 6.03 -17.00
CA ALA A 240 -2.14 5.70 -18.39
C ALA A 240 -3.61 5.24 -18.53
N ILE A 241 -4.09 4.41 -17.62
CA ILE A 241 -5.48 3.94 -17.55
C ILE A 241 -5.84 3.67 -16.10
N ALA A 242 -7.10 3.85 -15.73
CA ALA A 242 -7.65 3.47 -14.44
C ALA A 242 -9.07 2.93 -14.61
N GLY A 243 -9.50 2.05 -13.70
CA GLY A 243 -10.82 1.43 -13.73
C GLY A 243 -11.08 0.57 -12.50
N LYS A 244 -12.22 -0.10 -12.46
CA LYS A 244 -12.44 -1.16 -11.48
C LYS A 244 -11.46 -2.29 -11.72
N GLY A 245 -11.04 -3.01 -10.67
CA GLY A 245 -10.10 -4.12 -10.78
C GLY A 245 -10.54 -5.16 -11.83
N ASP A 246 -11.81 -5.58 -11.77
CA ASP A 246 -12.38 -6.54 -12.73
C ASP A 246 -12.40 -6.03 -14.17
N ASP A 247 -12.68 -4.72 -14.38
CA ASP A 247 -12.69 -4.13 -15.72
C ASP A 247 -11.29 -4.13 -16.33
N LEU A 248 -10.26 -3.83 -15.52
CA LEU A 248 -8.87 -3.86 -15.96
C LEU A 248 -8.35 -5.30 -16.20
N LEU A 249 -8.78 -6.27 -15.39
CA LEU A 249 -8.45 -7.69 -15.61
C LEU A 249 -8.97 -8.21 -16.94
N ASN A 250 -10.15 -7.73 -17.37
CA ASN A 250 -10.78 -8.12 -18.63
C ASN A 250 -10.39 -7.21 -19.82
N ASN A 251 -9.56 -6.20 -19.60
CA ASN A 251 -9.08 -5.32 -20.67
C ASN A 251 -7.99 -6.00 -21.51
N PRO A 252 -8.17 -6.21 -22.83
CA PRO A 252 -7.20 -6.94 -23.66
C PRO A 252 -5.82 -6.27 -23.71
N ASP A 253 -5.75 -4.94 -23.71
CA ASP A 253 -4.49 -4.21 -23.77
C ASP A 253 -3.73 -4.27 -22.45
N VAL A 254 -4.43 -4.19 -21.31
CA VAL A 254 -3.86 -4.44 -19.97
C VAL A 254 -3.40 -5.89 -19.88
N GLY A 255 -4.19 -6.85 -20.37
CA GLY A 255 -3.84 -8.27 -20.44
C GLY A 255 -2.51 -8.49 -21.14
N ARG A 256 -2.39 -7.97 -22.37
CA ARG A 256 -1.20 -8.09 -23.20
C ARG A 256 0.05 -7.43 -22.60
N LEU A 257 -0.10 -6.27 -21.97
CA LEU A 257 1.04 -5.47 -21.49
C LEU A 257 1.51 -5.86 -20.07
N PHE A 258 0.60 -6.34 -19.19
CA PHE A 258 0.89 -6.46 -17.77
C PHE A 258 0.47 -7.78 -17.12
N LEU A 259 -0.41 -8.60 -17.78
CA LEU A 259 -0.92 -9.83 -17.15
C LEU A 259 -0.29 -11.11 -17.72
N GLY A 260 0.66 -11.00 -18.65
CA GLY A 260 1.37 -12.15 -19.23
C GLY A 260 0.55 -12.90 -20.26
N GLY A 261 -0.26 -12.17 -21.03
CA GLY A 261 -1.05 -12.69 -22.14
C GLY A 261 -0.23 -13.12 -23.34
#